data_1868d3c3b416897abb5060b59baa2b51
#
_entry.id   1868d3c3b416897abb5060b59baa2b51
#
_cell.length_a   1.000
_cell.length_b   1.000
_cell.length_c   1.000
_cell.angle_alpha   90.00
_cell.angle_beta   90.00
_cell.angle_gamma   90.00
#
_symmetry.space_group_name_H-M   'P 1'
#
loop_
_entity.id
_entity.type
_entity.pdbx_description
1 polymer ?
#
loop_
_entity_poly.entity_id
_entity_poly.type
_entity_poly.pdbx_seq_one_letter_code
_entity_poly.pdbx_strand_id
1 'polypeptide(L)'
;MAVRGALFDLAKPRTKRAVIDVLDQIRAAGLPDPEPEFQFAKAGFGRKWAFDWAWRTPQIALEIEGAMFGGRVINVGVGAFEYRKIRGEKTHVPMAPHTIVRLGGRHNTGAGQLGDLEKYAYAAILGWCVLRVTTAMVRDELVIPWVELAFKYRAPANVALRAEN
;
A
#
# COMPACT_ATOMS: atom_id res chain seq x y z
N MET A 1 0.23 -32.38 4.03
CA MET A 1 0.06 -31.35 5.08
C MET A 1 -0.67 -30.16 4.48
N ALA A 2 -1.91 -29.93 4.89
CA ALA A 2 -2.73 -28.85 4.35
C ALA A 2 -2.40 -27.55 5.09
N VAL A 3 -1.92 -26.55 4.35
CA VAL A 3 -1.73 -25.18 4.86
C VAL A 3 -3.13 -24.59 5.05
N ARG A 4 -3.58 -24.50 6.29
CA ARG A 4 -4.80 -23.78 6.65
C ARG A 4 -4.56 -22.29 6.37
N GLY A 5 -5.28 -21.75 5.37
CA GLY A 5 -5.33 -20.32 5.14
C GLY A 5 -5.87 -19.61 6.39
N ALA A 6 -5.06 -18.73 6.96
CA ALA A 6 -5.49 -17.84 8.01
C ALA A 6 -6.58 -16.91 7.44
N LEU A 7 -7.79 -16.97 8.00
CA LEU A 7 -8.81 -15.96 7.75
C LEU A 7 -8.25 -14.61 8.24
N PHE A 8 -8.04 -13.70 7.30
CA PHE A 8 -7.64 -12.34 7.64
C PHE A 8 -8.78 -11.66 8.39
N ASP A 9 -8.52 -11.33 9.65
CA ASP A 9 -9.43 -10.50 10.44
C ASP A 9 -9.44 -9.09 9.87
N LEU A 10 -10.55 -8.71 9.22
CA LEU A 10 -10.76 -7.42 8.55
C LEU A 10 -11.02 -6.27 9.55
N ALA A 11 -10.34 -6.26 10.69
CA ALA A 11 -10.41 -5.15 11.64
C ALA A 11 -9.85 -3.86 11.01
N LYS A 12 -10.56 -2.76 11.24
CA LYS A 12 -10.38 -1.42 10.66
C LYS A 12 -8.92 -1.00 10.49
N PRO A 13 -8.52 -0.49 9.30
CA PRO A 13 -7.16 -0.07 9.04
C PRO A 13 -6.79 1.13 9.93
N ARG A 14 -5.82 0.94 10.80
CA ARG A 14 -5.17 1.99 11.60
C ARG A 14 -3.88 2.40 10.88
N THR A 15 -4.00 3.01 9.70
CA THR A 15 -2.91 3.30 8.77
C THR A 15 -1.74 4.04 9.45
N LYS A 16 -2.03 5.07 10.26
CA LYS A 16 -0.99 5.83 10.98
C LYS A 16 -0.22 4.99 11.99
N ARG A 17 -0.89 4.06 12.67
CA ARG A 17 -0.23 3.19 13.65
C ARG A 17 0.67 2.17 12.96
N ALA A 18 0.26 1.61 11.83
CA ALA A 18 1.08 0.67 11.07
C ALA A 18 2.37 1.29 10.53
N VAL A 19 2.34 2.58 10.15
CA VAL A 19 3.54 3.32 9.73
C VAL A 19 4.55 3.45 10.88
N ILE A 20 4.07 3.78 12.10
CA ILE A 20 4.93 3.86 13.29
C ILE A 20 5.46 2.47 13.65
N ASP A 21 4.58 1.46 13.65
CA ASP A 21 4.95 0.09 14.01
C ASP A 21 6.05 -0.48 13.07
N VAL A 22 6.07 -0.14 11.78
CA VAL A 22 7.10 -0.63 10.85
C VAL A 22 8.47 -0.01 11.13
N LEU A 23 8.54 1.25 11.51
CA LEU A 23 9.80 1.90 11.86
C LEU A 23 10.42 1.29 13.12
N ASP A 24 9.59 0.98 14.12
CA ASP A 24 10.03 0.30 15.32
C ASP A 24 10.55 -1.11 15.02
N GLN A 25 9.90 -1.86 14.13
CA GLN A 25 10.36 -3.16 13.67
C GLN A 25 11.70 -3.06 12.91
N ILE A 26 11.86 -2.07 12.02
CA ILE A 26 13.11 -1.81 11.28
C ILE A 26 14.27 -1.57 12.26
N ARG A 27 14.05 -0.72 13.27
CA ARG A 27 15.05 -0.43 14.29
C ARG A 27 15.39 -1.64 15.17
N ALA A 28 14.36 -2.40 15.57
CA ALA A 28 14.54 -3.63 16.35
C ALA A 28 15.35 -4.69 15.60
N ALA A 29 15.25 -4.71 14.27
CA ALA A 29 16.05 -5.58 13.40
C ALA A 29 17.48 -5.06 13.15
N GLY A 30 17.86 -3.90 13.71
CA GLY A 30 19.17 -3.29 13.50
C GLY A 30 19.40 -2.76 12.09
N LEU A 31 18.34 -2.55 11.32
CA LEU A 31 18.41 -1.96 10.00
C LEU A 31 18.54 -0.43 10.10
N PRO A 32 19.20 0.22 9.12
CA PRO A 32 19.32 1.68 9.13
C PRO A 32 17.95 2.35 8.97
N ASP A 33 17.77 3.50 9.63
CA ASP A 33 16.55 4.29 9.52
C ASP A 33 16.30 4.71 8.06
N PRO A 34 15.10 4.50 7.52
CA PRO A 34 14.72 4.97 6.20
C PRO A 34 14.35 6.45 6.22
N GLU A 35 14.47 7.11 5.07
CA GLU A 35 13.94 8.45 4.85
C GLU A 35 12.43 8.39 4.58
N PRO A 36 11.59 9.12 5.35
CA PRO A 36 10.16 9.18 5.10
C PRO A 36 9.82 10.07 3.90
N GLU A 37 8.72 9.80 3.23
CA GLU A 37 8.13 10.62 2.15
C GLU A 37 9.14 11.02 1.07
N PHE A 38 10.02 10.10 0.70
CA PHE A 38 11.10 10.37 -0.24
C PHE A 38 10.62 10.57 -1.68
N GLN A 39 10.78 11.80 -2.21
CA GLN A 39 10.36 12.16 -3.57
C GLN A 39 11.39 11.71 -4.63
N PHE A 40 11.34 10.46 -5.04
CA PHE A 40 12.32 9.84 -5.94
C PHE A 40 12.30 10.36 -7.39
N ALA A 41 11.17 10.90 -7.84
CA ALA A 41 10.95 11.30 -9.24
C ALA A 41 11.03 12.82 -9.46
N LYS A 42 11.27 13.61 -8.41
CA LYS A 42 11.25 15.08 -8.48
C LYS A 42 12.37 15.64 -9.35
N ALA A 43 13.60 15.16 -9.17
CA ALA A 43 14.77 15.70 -9.84
C ALA A 43 14.81 15.37 -11.34
N GLY A 44 14.41 14.15 -11.74
CA GLY A 44 14.51 13.69 -13.11
C GLY A 44 13.27 13.93 -13.97
N PHE A 45 12.08 13.92 -13.36
CA PHE A 45 10.82 13.91 -14.10
C PHE A 45 9.82 14.99 -13.66
N GLY A 46 10.17 15.82 -12.68
CA GLY A 46 9.30 16.85 -12.14
C GLY A 46 8.03 16.33 -11.45
N ARG A 47 7.95 15.00 -11.21
CA ARG A 47 6.82 14.36 -10.56
C ARG A 47 6.99 14.37 -9.04
N LYS A 48 5.90 14.63 -8.31
CA LYS A 48 5.90 14.66 -6.83
C LYS A 48 5.63 13.28 -6.21
N TRP A 49 5.93 12.20 -6.94
CA TRP A 49 5.78 10.86 -6.39
C TRP A 49 6.79 10.63 -5.26
N ALA A 50 6.30 10.18 -4.15
CA ALA A 50 7.08 9.84 -2.97
C ALA A 50 6.84 8.39 -2.56
N PHE A 51 7.84 7.77 -1.96
CA PHE A 51 7.70 6.52 -1.23
C PHE A 51 7.42 6.83 0.24
N ASP A 52 6.64 6.00 0.92
CA ASP A 52 6.40 6.15 2.36
C ASP A 52 7.74 6.11 3.12
N TRP A 53 8.62 5.17 2.75
CA TRP A 53 9.95 5.00 3.28
C TRP A 53 10.96 4.65 2.19
N ALA A 54 12.18 5.16 2.26
CA ALA A 54 13.22 4.85 1.29
C ALA A 54 14.63 4.80 1.91
N TRP A 55 15.44 3.87 1.42
CA TRP A 55 16.90 3.83 1.62
C TRP A 55 17.57 4.16 0.30
N ARG A 56 18.11 5.37 0.19
CA ARG A 56 18.62 5.89 -1.10
C ARG A 56 19.76 5.08 -1.69
N THR A 57 20.77 4.77 -0.88
CA THR A 57 21.98 4.10 -1.39
C THR A 57 21.72 2.70 -1.92
N PRO A 58 20.99 1.81 -1.24
CA PRO A 58 20.61 0.54 -1.83
C PRO A 58 19.45 0.65 -2.82
N GLN A 59 18.82 1.83 -2.96
CA GLN A 59 17.62 2.07 -3.76
C GLN A 59 16.50 1.08 -3.41
N ILE A 60 16.22 0.95 -2.12
CA ILE A 60 15.10 0.16 -1.59
C ILE A 60 14.02 1.14 -1.14
N ALA A 61 12.78 0.84 -1.47
CA ALA A 61 11.61 1.59 -1.02
C ALA A 61 10.59 0.67 -0.39
N LEU A 62 9.86 1.17 0.60
CA LEU A 62 8.75 0.49 1.25
C LEU A 62 7.51 1.37 1.14
N GLU A 63 6.43 0.78 0.63
CA GLU A 63 5.12 1.40 0.48
C GLU A 63 4.09 0.61 1.30
N ILE A 64 3.39 1.30 2.20
CA ILE A 64 2.39 0.69 3.07
C ILE A 64 1.00 0.97 2.49
N GLU A 65 0.47 0.00 1.79
CA GLU A 65 -0.85 0.09 1.18
C GLU A 65 -1.95 0.05 2.25
N GLY A 66 -2.62 1.19 2.41
CA GLY A 66 -3.84 1.25 3.21
C GLY A 66 -4.97 0.56 2.47
N ALA A 67 -5.83 -0.17 3.17
CA ALA A 67 -7.14 -0.64 2.69
C ALA A 67 -7.18 -1.20 1.24
N MET A 68 -6.16 -1.92 0.79
CA MET A 68 -6.15 -2.58 -0.52
C MET A 68 -7.38 -3.50 -0.72
N PHE A 69 -7.88 -4.07 0.37
CA PHE A 69 -9.06 -4.95 0.38
C PHE A 69 -10.20 -4.40 1.26
N GLY A 70 -10.10 -3.14 1.70
CA GLY A 70 -11.11 -2.51 2.55
C GLY A 70 -12.30 -2.02 1.74
N GLY A 71 -13.28 -2.89 1.54
CA GLY A 71 -14.63 -2.49 1.13
C GLY A 71 -15.46 -2.12 2.35
N ARG A 72 -16.27 -1.07 2.26
CA ARG A 72 -17.35 -0.83 3.21
C ARG A 72 -18.56 -1.60 2.75
N VAL A 73 -18.95 -2.62 3.50
CA VAL A 73 -20.25 -3.29 3.31
C VAL A 73 -21.32 -2.43 3.98
N ILE A 74 -22.26 -1.95 3.20
CA ILE A 74 -23.42 -1.21 3.68
C ILE A 74 -24.64 -2.06 3.40
N ASN A 75 -25.27 -2.55 4.46
CA ASN A 75 -26.56 -3.23 4.35
C ASN A 75 -27.65 -2.16 4.36
N VAL A 76 -28.34 -2.00 3.25
CA VAL A 76 -29.47 -1.11 3.10
C VAL A 76 -30.71 -1.88 3.51
N GLY A 77 -31.28 -1.53 4.64
CA GLY A 77 -32.48 -2.19 5.19
C GLY A 77 -33.79 -1.73 4.54
N VAL A 78 -34.88 -2.31 5.02
CA VAL A 78 -36.25 -1.89 4.64
C VAL A 78 -36.48 -0.45 5.07
N GLY A 79 -37.11 0.35 4.21
CA GLY A 79 -37.41 1.78 4.46
C GLY A 79 -36.26 2.74 4.17
N ALA A 80 -35.13 2.26 3.65
CA ALA A 80 -34.08 3.15 3.17
C ALA A 80 -34.50 3.86 1.87
N PHE A 81 -33.98 5.05 1.67
CA PHE A 81 -34.22 5.82 0.45
C PHE A 81 -32.91 6.49 0.02
N GLU A 82 -32.84 6.81 -1.27
CA GLU A 82 -31.77 7.64 -1.85
C GLU A 82 -32.32 8.95 -2.38
N TYR A 83 -31.44 9.96 -2.48
CA TYR A 83 -31.78 11.20 -3.14
C TYR A 83 -31.43 11.10 -4.63
N ARG A 84 -32.43 11.21 -5.51
CA ARG A 84 -32.22 11.33 -6.96
C ARG A 84 -32.66 12.71 -7.44
N LYS A 85 -31.97 13.23 -8.44
CA LYS A 85 -32.39 14.45 -9.11
C LYS A 85 -33.36 14.06 -10.24
N ILE A 86 -34.66 14.28 -10.02
CA ILE A 86 -35.71 13.99 -10.99
C ILE A 86 -36.26 15.34 -11.45
N ARG A 87 -36.21 15.63 -12.74
CA ARG A 87 -36.64 16.91 -13.35
C ARG A 87 -36.04 18.15 -12.69
N GLY A 88 -34.80 18.05 -12.20
CA GLY A 88 -34.11 19.15 -11.53
C GLY A 88 -34.28 19.22 -10.02
N GLU A 89 -35.23 18.50 -9.44
CA GLU A 89 -35.54 18.50 -8.00
C GLU A 89 -34.95 17.27 -7.29
N LYS A 90 -34.48 17.48 -6.05
CA LYS A 90 -34.03 16.40 -5.16
C LYS A 90 -35.24 15.66 -4.64
N THR A 91 -35.42 14.43 -5.08
CA THR A 91 -36.56 13.57 -4.72
C THR A 91 -36.08 12.37 -3.92
N HIS A 92 -36.81 11.99 -2.87
CA HIS A 92 -36.62 10.75 -2.13
C HIS A 92 -37.14 9.57 -2.96
N VAL A 93 -36.26 8.64 -3.27
CA VAL A 93 -36.65 7.42 -3.99
C VAL A 93 -36.45 6.21 -3.05
N PRO A 94 -37.52 5.45 -2.76
CA PRO A 94 -37.39 4.24 -1.95
C PRO A 94 -36.41 3.25 -2.57
N MET A 95 -35.59 2.64 -1.74
CA MET A 95 -34.66 1.60 -2.16
C MET A 95 -35.12 0.22 -1.69
N ALA A 96 -35.03 -0.78 -2.55
CA ALA A 96 -35.17 -2.14 -2.11
C ALA A 96 -34.00 -2.54 -1.18
N PRO A 97 -34.23 -3.41 -0.18
CA PRO A 97 -33.16 -3.92 0.65
C PRO A 97 -32.08 -4.58 -0.20
N HIS A 98 -30.85 -4.16 -0.03
CA HIS A 98 -29.70 -4.69 -0.76
C HIS A 98 -28.39 -4.44 -0.01
N THR A 99 -27.35 -5.15 -0.41
CA THR A 99 -26.01 -4.95 0.12
C THR A 99 -25.16 -4.22 -0.90
N ILE A 100 -24.61 -3.07 -0.49
CA ILE A 100 -23.66 -2.31 -1.29
C ILE A 100 -22.26 -2.61 -0.77
N VAL A 101 -21.39 -3.13 -1.61
CA VAL A 101 -19.97 -3.22 -1.34
C VAL A 101 -19.30 -2.01 -1.98
N ARG A 102 -18.93 -1.02 -1.16
CA ARG A 102 -18.11 0.10 -1.63
C ARG A 102 -16.65 -0.25 -1.42
N LEU A 103 -15.94 -0.48 -2.50
CA LEU A 103 -14.50 -0.60 -2.45
C LEU A 103 -13.92 0.75 -2.01
N GLY A 104 -13.18 0.75 -0.90
CA GLY A 104 -12.60 1.96 -0.33
C GLY A 104 -11.22 2.23 -0.91
N GLY A 105 -10.83 3.52 -0.86
CA GLY A 105 -9.48 3.96 -1.19
C GLY A 105 -9.30 4.43 -2.64
N ARG A 106 -8.30 5.34 -2.81
CA ARG A 106 -7.95 5.95 -4.11
C ARG A 106 -7.42 4.92 -5.10
N HIS A 107 -6.77 3.86 -4.61
CA HIS A 107 -6.21 2.76 -5.41
C HIS A 107 -7.29 1.87 -6.08
N ASN A 108 -8.56 2.00 -5.68
CA ASN A 108 -9.67 1.26 -6.29
C ASN A 108 -10.43 2.06 -7.36
N THR A 109 -9.94 3.23 -7.74
CA THR A 109 -10.46 4.00 -8.89
C THR A 109 -9.56 3.81 -10.09
N GLY A 110 -10.12 3.79 -11.30
CA GLY A 110 -9.33 3.62 -12.53
C GLY A 110 -8.21 4.67 -12.66
N ALA A 111 -8.48 5.93 -12.34
CA ALA A 111 -7.47 7.00 -12.36
C ALA A 111 -6.38 6.80 -11.29
N GLY A 112 -6.73 6.31 -10.10
CA GLY A 112 -5.77 6.01 -9.04
C GLY A 112 -4.85 4.86 -9.43
N GLN A 113 -5.39 3.80 -10.01
CA GLN A 113 -4.63 2.66 -10.49
C GLN A 113 -3.65 3.04 -11.61
N LEU A 114 -4.07 3.86 -12.57
CA LEU A 114 -3.18 4.35 -13.63
C LEU A 114 -2.02 5.17 -13.08
N GLY A 115 -2.27 6.04 -12.09
CA GLY A 115 -1.22 6.81 -11.43
C GLY A 115 -0.23 5.94 -10.67
N ASP A 116 -0.70 4.86 -10.05
CA ASP A 116 0.16 3.90 -9.36
C ASP A 116 1.01 3.08 -10.36
N LEU A 117 0.42 2.62 -11.46
CA LEU A 117 1.15 1.91 -12.52
C LEU A 117 2.27 2.79 -13.08
N GLU A 118 2.00 4.07 -13.37
CA GLU A 118 3.00 5.03 -13.84
C GLU A 118 4.11 5.22 -12.78
N LYS A 119 3.76 5.49 -11.52
CA LYS A 119 4.71 5.66 -10.41
C LYS A 119 5.68 4.47 -10.31
N TYR A 120 5.16 3.25 -10.31
CA TYR A 120 6.00 2.06 -10.14
C TYR A 120 6.80 1.69 -11.39
N ALA A 121 6.29 1.99 -12.59
CA ALA A 121 7.07 1.86 -13.82
C ALA A 121 8.32 2.76 -13.79
N TYR A 122 8.15 4.03 -13.42
CA TYR A 122 9.29 4.95 -13.27
C TYR A 122 10.23 4.54 -12.14
N ALA A 123 9.71 4.05 -11.02
CA ALA A 123 10.55 3.53 -9.94
C ALA A 123 11.43 2.36 -10.44
N ALA A 124 10.86 1.43 -11.18
CA ALA A 124 11.58 0.30 -11.76
C ALA A 124 12.65 0.75 -12.77
N ILE A 125 12.34 1.69 -13.67
CA ILE A 125 13.29 2.27 -14.64
C ILE A 125 14.47 2.92 -13.91
N LEU A 126 14.22 3.61 -12.80
CA LEU A 126 15.25 4.23 -11.96
C LEU A 126 16.01 3.24 -11.09
N GLY A 127 15.70 1.96 -11.18
CA GLY A 127 16.40 0.90 -10.45
C GLY A 127 15.94 0.69 -9.01
N TRP A 128 14.80 1.24 -8.59
CA TRP A 128 14.29 1.05 -7.24
C TRP A 128 13.71 -0.36 -7.02
N CYS A 129 14.06 -0.97 -5.91
CA CYS A 129 13.38 -2.15 -5.39
C CYS A 129 12.23 -1.68 -4.49
N VAL A 130 11.02 -1.72 -4.99
CA VAL A 130 9.85 -1.27 -4.25
C VAL A 130 9.15 -2.45 -3.61
N LEU A 131 9.14 -2.48 -2.28
CA LEU A 131 8.40 -3.45 -1.48
C LEU A 131 7.04 -2.83 -1.16
N ARG A 132 5.98 -3.38 -1.74
CA ARG A 132 4.61 -2.97 -1.46
C ARG A 132 3.98 -3.92 -0.46
N VAL A 133 3.60 -3.41 0.69
CA VAL A 133 3.07 -4.19 1.81
C VAL A 133 1.77 -3.62 2.31
N THR A 134 0.95 -4.44 2.94
CA THR A 134 -0.29 -3.99 3.57
C THR A 134 -0.06 -3.70 5.05
N THR A 135 -0.96 -2.90 5.65
CA THR A 135 -0.97 -2.68 7.10
C THR A 135 -1.12 -3.98 7.91
N ALA A 136 -1.77 -4.99 7.34
CA ALA A 136 -1.88 -6.31 7.96
C ALA A 136 -0.52 -7.02 8.00
N MET A 137 0.25 -6.97 6.91
CA MET A 137 1.59 -7.57 6.84
C MET A 137 2.55 -6.91 7.83
N VAL A 138 2.46 -5.58 8.02
CA VAL A 138 3.25 -4.87 9.05
C VAL A 138 2.88 -5.37 10.44
N ARG A 139 1.58 -5.44 10.75
CA ARG A 139 1.10 -5.94 12.05
C ARG A 139 1.55 -7.38 12.34
N ASP A 140 1.55 -8.21 11.31
CA ASP A 140 1.89 -9.64 11.42
C ASP A 140 3.41 -9.89 11.26
N GLU A 141 4.23 -8.82 11.31
CA GLU A 141 5.71 -8.82 11.28
C GLU A 141 6.32 -9.52 10.05
N LEU A 142 5.59 -9.57 8.93
CA LEU A 142 6.02 -10.24 7.70
C LEU A 142 6.96 -9.39 6.83
N VAL A 143 7.14 -8.12 7.15
CA VAL A 143 7.82 -7.14 6.29
C VAL A 143 9.33 -7.16 6.46
N ILE A 144 9.80 -7.33 7.68
CA ILE A 144 11.23 -7.24 8.01
C ILE A 144 12.09 -8.25 7.26
N PRO A 145 11.73 -9.54 7.16
CA PRO A 145 12.50 -10.50 6.37
C PRO A 145 12.66 -10.10 4.88
N TRP A 146 11.68 -9.41 4.32
CA TRP A 146 11.78 -8.92 2.93
C TRP A 146 12.70 -7.71 2.80
N VAL A 147 12.69 -6.82 3.79
CA VAL A 147 13.61 -5.67 3.83
C VAL A 147 15.06 -6.18 3.97
N GLU A 148 15.32 -7.10 4.90
CA GLU A 148 16.63 -7.73 5.07
C GLU A 148 17.12 -8.41 3.79
N LEU A 149 16.22 -9.14 3.12
CA LEU A 149 16.53 -9.80 1.84
C LEU A 149 16.85 -8.76 0.76
N ALA A 150 16.10 -7.66 0.68
CA ALA A 150 16.38 -6.58 -0.25
C ALA A 150 17.74 -5.95 0.02
N PHE A 151 18.11 -5.70 1.26
CA PHE A 151 19.45 -5.23 1.62
C PHE A 151 20.54 -6.20 1.20
N LYS A 152 20.35 -7.50 1.47
CA LYS A 152 21.31 -8.54 1.08
C LYS A 152 21.62 -8.54 -0.42
N TYR A 153 20.59 -8.34 -1.27
CA TYR A 153 20.78 -8.42 -2.72
C TYR A 153 21.08 -7.07 -3.39
N ARG A 154 20.92 -5.96 -2.68
CA ARG A 154 21.11 -4.61 -3.22
C ARG A 154 22.24 -3.81 -2.59
N ALA A 155 22.81 -4.26 -1.47
CA ALA A 155 23.95 -3.58 -0.87
C ALA A 155 25.15 -3.57 -1.84
N PRO A 156 25.84 -2.45 -2.01
CA PRO A 156 26.95 -2.31 -2.98
C PRO A 156 28.11 -3.28 -2.74
N ALA A 157 28.25 -3.80 -1.52
CA ALA A 157 29.31 -4.75 -1.16
C ALA A 157 29.14 -6.15 -1.78
N ASN A 158 28.00 -6.46 -2.40
CA ASN A 158 27.72 -7.79 -2.94
C ASN A 158 28.00 -7.94 -4.45
N VAL A 159 28.70 -7.00 -5.05
CA VAL A 159 29.21 -7.16 -6.43
C VAL A 159 30.20 -8.35 -6.53
N ALA A 160 30.88 -8.68 -5.43
CA ALA A 160 31.82 -9.80 -5.37
C ALA A 160 31.13 -11.19 -5.43
N LEU A 161 29.89 -11.33 -4.97
CA LEU A 161 29.17 -12.62 -4.97
C LEU A 161 28.51 -12.97 -6.31
N ARG A 162 28.47 -12.05 -7.28
CA ARG A 162 27.94 -12.31 -8.63
C ARG A 162 28.99 -12.82 -9.62
N ALA A 163 30.27 -12.84 -9.23
CA ALA A 163 31.35 -13.29 -10.08
C ALA A 163 31.69 -14.78 -9.91
N GLU A 164 31.02 -15.51 -9.02
CA GLU A 164 31.32 -16.93 -8.72
C GLU A 164 30.17 -17.89 -9.08
N ASN A 165 29.23 -17.51 -9.98
CA ASN A 165 28.26 -18.46 -10.56
C ASN A 165 28.24 -18.39 -12.06
#